data_8d3ac626f2beab445d72844ed9410c94
#
_entry.id   8d3ac626f2beab445d72844ed9410c94
#
_cell.length_a   1.000
_cell.length_b   1.000
_cell.length_c   1.000
_cell.angle_alpha   90.00
_cell.angle_beta   90.00
_cell.angle_gamma   90.00
#
_symmetry.space_group_name_H-M   'P 1'
#
loop_
_entity.id
_entity.type
_entity.pdbx_description
1 polymer ?
#
loop_
_entity_poly.entity_id
_entity_poly.type
_entity_poly.pdbx_seq_one_letter_code
_entity_poly.pdbx_strand_id
1 'polypeptide(L)'
;MVLMGIPGAGKSTWVLKHKTGFEHVYNTEAVRINRELDIALFMHMQRHKAIVAVESGKDLIADGTHTIKTHRQVWLNLAERLGIETKLVVFDTKLETCIEVQKQREFPAPLKVVRDHHKRMQLAKLHVKREGWGSIEVITR
;
A
#
# COMPACT_ATOMS: atom_id res chain seq x y z
N MET A 1 7.74 3.09 -5.61
CA MET A 1 7.41 3.44 -4.21
C MET A 1 6.29 2.54 -3.72
N VAL A 2 6.39 2.03 -2.50
CA VAL A 2 5.35 1.21 -1.85
C VAL A 2 4.91 1.89 -0.56
N LEU A 3 3.62 2.01 -0.34
CA LEU A 3 3.07 2.59 0.89
C LEU A 3 2.67 1.47 1.84
N MET A 4 3.06 1.55 3.09
CA MET A 4 2.69 0.62 4.15
C MET A 4 1.97 1.35 5.29
N GLY A 5 0.79 0.88 5.65
CA GLY A 5 0.00 1.46 6.74
C GLY A 5 -1.38 0.86 6.81
N ILE A 6 -2.00 0.93 7.99
CA ILE A 6 -3.33 0.36 8.21
C ILE A 6 -4.43 1.17 7.49
N PRO A 7 -5.64 0.64 7.31
CA PRO A 7 -6.76 1.41 6.78
C PRO A 7 -7.04 2.64 7.64
N GLY A 8 -7.15 3.82 7.01
CA GLY A 8 -7.32 5.09 7.73
C GLY A 8 -6.03 5.84 8.05
N ALA A 9 -4.86 5.29 7.76
CA ALA A 9 -3.56 5.92 8.07
C ALA A 9 -3.21 7.14 7.19
N GLY A 10 -4.04 7.49 6.20
CA GLY A 10 -3.84 8.68 5.37
C GLY A 10 -3.01 8.46 4.10
N LYS A 11 -2.75 7.21 3.70
CA LYS A 11 -1.96 6.86 2.50
C LYS A 11 -2.51 7.50 1.23
N SER A 12 -3.78 7.26 0.89
CA SER A 12 -4.38 7.75 -0.35
C SER A 12 -4.46 9.28 -0.38
N THR A 13 -4.67 9.93 0.76
CA THR A 13 -4.59 11.39 0.89
C THR A 13 -3.18 11.89 0.61
N TRP A 14 -2.18 11.16 1.08
CA TRP A 14 -0.77 11.47 0.82
C TRP A 14 -0.46 11.33 -0.69
N VAL A 15 -0.93 10.25 -1.32
CA VAL A 15 -0.77 10.04 -2.78
C VAL A 15 -1.35 11.22 -3.56
N LEU A 16 -2.56 11.65 -3.24
CA LEU A 16 -3.21 12.78 -3.91
C LEU A 16 -2.40 14.09 -3.82
N LYS A 17 -1.66 14.28 -2.73
CA LYS A 17 -0.83 15.49 -2.51
C LYS A 17 0.55 15.40 -3.14
N HIS A 18 1.09 14.21 -3.36
CA HIS A 18 2.50 14.02 -3.72
C HIS A 18 2.70 13.42 -5.13
N LYS A 19 1.64 12.86 -5.74
CA LYS A 19 1.74 12.37 -7.12
C LYS A 19 1.91 13.54 -8.09
N THR A 20 2.78 13.37 -9.08
CA THR A 20 3.02 14.37 -10.14
C THR A 20 2.04 14.21 -11.31
N GLY A 21 1.35 13.07 -11.40
CA GLY A 21 0.47 12.71 -12.51
C GLY A 21 1.14 11.84 -13.57
N PHE A 22 2.44 11.60 -13.47
CA PHE A 22 3.21 10.77 -14.41
C PHE A 22 3.37 9.33 -13.93
N GLU A 23 3.08 9.06 -12.67
CA GLU A 23 3.18 7.74 -12.07
C GLU A 23 1.95 6.87 -12.40
N HIS A 24 2.16 5.56 -12.45
CA HIS A 24 1.08 4.60 -12.32
C HIS A 24 0.76 4.39 -10.84
N VAL A 25 -0.51 4.55 -10.47
CA VAL A 25 -0.96 4.28 -9.09
C VAL A 25 -1.67 2.92 -9.05
N TYR A 26 -1.04 1.94 -8.41
CA TYR A 26 -1.70 0.68 -8.06
C TYR A 26 -2.55 0.89 -6.83
N ASN A 27 -3.85 0.65 -6.93
CA ASN A 27 -4.81 0.80 -5.84
C ASN A 27 -5.86 -0.31 -5.89
N THR A 28 -6.20 -0.87 -4.75
CA THR A 28 -7.15 -1.98 -4.60
C THR A 28 -8.44 -1.58 -3.89
N GLU A 29 -8.73 -0.29 -3.76
CA GLU A 29 -9.91 0.20 -3.03
C GLU A 29 -11.23 -0.27 -3.64
N ALA A 30 -11.30 -0.47 -4.95
CA ALA A 30 -12.48 -0.98 -5.63
C ALA A 30 -12.97 -2.33 -5.09
N VAL A 31 -12.08 -3.16 -4.56
CA VAL A 31 -12.43 -4.44 -3.91
C VAL A 31 -13.35 -4.23 -2.70
N ARG A 32 -13.22 -3.12 -2.00
CA ARG A 32 -14.05 -2.79 -0.83
C ARG A 32 -15.42 -2.25 -1.21
N ILE A 33 -15.48 -1.55 -2.34
CA ILE A 33 -16.66 -0.82 -2.81
C ILE A 33 -17.61 -1.73 -3.58
N ASN A 34 -17.06 -2.60 -4.41
CA ASN A 34 -17.84 -3.49 -5.26
C ASN A 34 -17.80 -4.94 -4.75
N ARG A 35 -18.90 -5.39 -4.14
CA ARG A 35 -19.02 -6.74 -3.57
C ARG A 35 -19.19 -7.85 -4.62
N GLU A 36 -19.56 -7.51 -5.84
CA GLU A 36 -19.73 -8.45 -6.95
C GLU A 36 -18.44 -8.69 -7.73
N LEU A 37 -17.38 -7.95 -7.37
CA LEU A 37 -16.10 -8.04 -8.05
C LEU A 37 -15.42 -9.38 -7.77
N ASP A 38 -14.99 -10.06 -8.83
CA ASP A 38 -14.02 -11.16 -8.69
C ASP A 38 -12.68 -10.60 -8.21
N ILE A 39 -12.45 -10.76 -6.90
CA ILE A 39 -11.29 -10.16 -6.22
C ILE A 39 -9.98 -10.70 -6.81
N ALA A 40 -9.89 -11.99 -7.08
CA ALA A 40 -8.66 -12.61 -7.60
C ALA A 40 -8.34 -12.08 -8.99
N LEU A 41 -9.32 -12.03 -9.87
CA LEU A 41 -9.16 -11.50 -11.23
C LEU A 41 -8.82 -10.01 -11.19
N PHE A 42 -9.51 -9.22 -10.38
CA PHE A 42 -9.25 -7.79 -10.25
C PHE A 42 -7.81 -7.52 -9.76
N MET A 43 -7.37 -8.20 -8.72
CA MET A 43 -6.02 -8.05 -8.18
C MET A 43 -4.96 -8.45 -9.21
N HIS A 44 -5.21 -9.53 -9.96
CA HIS A 44 -4.32 -9.95 -11.05
C HIS A 44 -4.22 -8.87 -12.14
N MET A 45 -5.34 -8.33 -12.59
CA MET A 45 -5.36 -7.26 -13.61
C MET A 45 -4.67 -5.99 -13.13
N GLN A 46 -4.89 -5.54 -11.90
CA GLN A 46 -4.24 -4.35 -11.35
C GLN A 46 -2.72 -4.54 -11.25
N ARG A 47 -2.28 -5.71 -10.84
CA ARG A 47 -0.86 -6.06 -10.77
C ARG A 47 -0.23 -6.10 -12.16
N HIS A 48 -0.91 -6.70 -13.13
CA HIS A 48 -0.45 -6.71 -14.53
C HIS A 48 -0.30 -5.29 -15.10
N LYS A 49 -1.29 -4.41 -14.91
CA LYS A 49 -1.22 -3.00 -15.30
C LYS A 49 -0.02 -2.28 -14.67
N ALA A 50 0.25 -2.54 -13.40
CA ALA A 50 1.40 -1.95 -12.71
C ALA A 50 2.74 -2.44 -13.31
N ILE A 51 2.86 -3.71 -13.62
CA ILE A 51 4.05 -4.29 -14.25
C ILE A 51 4.29 -3.65 -15.64
N VAL A 52 3.27 -3.61 -16.49
CA VAL A 52 3.35 -3.01 -17.82
C VAL A 52 3.74 -1.53 -17.75
N ALA A 53 3.18 -0.78 -16.78
CA ALA A 53 3.50 0.62 -16.59
C ALA A 53 4.98 0.82 -16.24
N VAL A 54 5.52 0.02 -15.33
CA VAL A 54 6.93 0.10 -14.90
C VAL A 54 7.86 -0.35 -16.03
N GLU A 55 7.52 -1.41 -16.75
CA GLU A 55 8.28 -1.87 -17.91
C GLU A 55 8.31 -0.83 -19.04
N SER A 56 7.29 0.02 -19.13
CA SER A 56 7.25 1.16 -20.07
C SER A 56 7.97 2.42 -19.56
N GLY A 57 8.64 2.34 -18.40
CA GLY A 57 9.43 3.43 -17.84
C GLY A 57 8.66 4.40 -16.93
N LYS A 58 7.42 4.07 -16.52
CA LYS A 58 6.68 4.87 -15.56
C LYS A 58 7.10 4.54 -14.12
N ASP A 59 7.11 5.55 -13.28
CA ASP A 59 7.18 5.33 -11.83
C ASP A 59 5.91 4.67 -11.30
N LEU A 60 6.04 3.89 -10.24
CA LEU A 60 4.94 3.20 -9.59
C LEU A 60 4.75 3.68 -8.16
N ILE A 61 3.50 3.97 -7.80
CA ILE A 61 3.05 4.12 -6.42
C ILE A 61 2.11 2.95 -6.10
N ALA A 62 2.55 2.02 -5.26
CA ALA A 62 1.69 0.94 -4.77
C ALA A 62 0.96 1.40 -3.49
N ASP A 63 -0.28 1.90 -3.66
CA ASP A 63 -1.15 2.34 -2.58
C ASP A 63 -1.96 1.17 -2.04
N GLY A 64 -1.50 0.60 -0.96
CA GLY A 64 -2.15 -0.51 -0.26
C GLY A 64 -1.74 -0.55 1.21
N THR A 65 -2.24 -1.51 1.96
CA THR A 65 -1.86 -1.67 3.37
C THR A 65 -0.45 -2.21 3.53
N HIS A 66 -0.06 -3.14 2.69
CA HIS A 66 1.26 -3.80 2.63
C HIS A 66 1.84 -4.20 4.00
N THR A 67 0.97 -4.50 4.97
CA THR A 67 1.39 -4.96 6.31
C THR A 67 1.88 -6.41 6.33
N ILE A 68 1.62 -7.17 5.27
CA ILE A 68 2.05 -8.56 5.09
C ILE A 68 3.33 -8.58 4.25
N LYS A 69 4.35 -9.32 4.72
CA LYS A 69 5.65 -9.39 4.07
C LYS A 69 5.57 -9.86 2.60
N THR A 70 4.78 -10.90 2.33
CA THR A 70 4.65 -11.44 0.96
C THR A 70 4.08 -10.42 -0.02
N HIS A 71 3.20 -9.52 0.43
CA HIS A 71 2.68 -8.44 -0.42
C HIS A 71 3.76 -7.41 -0.76
N ARG A 72 4.66 -7.10 0.16
CA ARG A 72 5.80 -6.21 -0.10
C ARG A 72 6.84 -6.87 -0.98
N GLN A 73 7.08 -8.18 -0.79
CA GLN A 73 8.06 -8.95 -1.55
C GLN A 73 7.75 -8.97 -3.05
N VAL A 74 6.48 -8.95 -3.44
CA VAL A 74 6.09 -8.86 -4.86
C VAL A 74 6.71 -7.63 -5.54
N TRP A 75 6.69 -6.49 -4.87
CA TRP A 75 7.24 -5.24 -5.41
C TRP A 75 8.78 -5.22 -5.37
N LEU A 76 9.39 -5.78 -4.34
CA LEU A 76 10.85 -5.92 -4.27
C LEU A 76 11.38 -6.84 -5.37
N ASN A 77 10.74 -7.98 -5.60
CA ASN A 77 11.13 -8.91 -6.65
C ASN A 77 10.96 -8.28 -8.05
N LEU A 78 9.90 -7.50 -8.27
CA LEU A 78 9.71 -6.77 -9.51
C LEU A 78 10.81 -5.75 -9.72
N ALA A 79 11.13 -4.98 -8.70
CA ALA A 79 12.16 -3.95 -8.77
C ALA A 79 13.56 -4.55 -9.02
N GLU A 80 13.89 -5.65 -8.35
CA GLU A 80 15.14 -6.38 -8.56
C GLU A 80 15.26 -6.88 -10.01
N ARG A 81 14.19 -7.50 -10.53
CA ARG A 81 14.16 -8.00 -11.92
C ARG A 81 14.37 -6.90 -12.94
N LEU A 82 13.85 -5.70 -12.68
CA LEU A 82 13.91 -4.56 -13.62
C LEU A 82 15.07 -3.59 -13.31
N GLY A 83 15.86 -3.82 -12.27
CA GLY A 83 16.98 -2.97 -11.89
C GLY A 83 16.55 -1.56 -11.45
N ILE A 84 15.38 -1.41 -10.83
CA ILE A 84 14.83 -0.12 -10.41
C ILE A 84 14.94 0.09 -8.89
N GLU A 85 15.09 1.35 -8.50
CA GLU A 85 15.15 1.74 -7.09
C GLU A 85 13.81 1.55 -6.38
N THR A 86 13.88 1.21 -5.09
CA THR A 86 12.71 1.00 -4.25
C THR A 86 12.67 1.96 -3.07
N LYS A 87 11.47 2.45 -2.77
CA LYS A 87 11.20 3.24 -1.56
C LYS A 87 9.98 2.67 -0.84
N LEU A 88 10.11 2.44 0.47
CA LEU A 88 9.00 2.12 1.34
C LEU A 88 8.62 3.36 2.16
N VAL A 89 7.35 3.76 2.11
CA VAL A 89 6.81 4.82 2.97
C VAL A 89 5.89 4.19 4.01
N VAL A 90 6.28 4.30 5.26
CA VAL A 90 5.60 3.70 6.42
C VAL A 90 4.74 4.75 7.09
N PHE A 91 3.42 4.56 7.09
CA PHE A 91 2.48 5.43 7.79
C PHE A 91 2.24 4.91 9.20
N ASP A 92 2.99 5.41 10.15
CA ASP A 92 2.91 5.06 11.57
C ASP A 92 1.88 5.93 12.29
N THR A 93 0.61 5.72 11.93
CA THR A 93 -0.54 6.43 12.49
C THR A 93 -1.13 5.64 13.65
N LYS A 94 -1.51 6.34 14.73
CA LYS A 94 -2.15 5.72 15.90
C LYS A 94 -3.42 4.98 15.51
N LEU A 95 -3.66 3.83 16.16
CA LEU A 95 -4.83 2.99 15.88
C LEU A 95 -6.14 3.75 16.06
N GLU A 96 -6.25 4.53 17.14
CA GLU A 96 -7.43 5.33 17.49
C GLU A 96 -7.75 6.34 16.39
N THR A 97 -6.74 7.04 15.90
CA THR A 97 -6.89 7.98 14.77
C THR A 97 -7.40 7.27 13.51
N CYS A 98 -6.87 6.10 13.20
CA CYS A 98 -7.31 5.33 12.05
C CYS A 98 -8.77 4.85 12.21
N ILE A 99 -9.18 4.45 13.41
CA ILE A 99 -10.56 4.05 13.71
C ILE A 99 -11.51 5.24 13.53
N GLU A 100 -11.17 6.42 14.03
CA GLU A 100 -12.00 7.62 13.86
C GLU A 100 -12.15 7.99 12.36
N VAL A 101 -11.07 7.92 11.59
CA VAL A 101 -11.14 8.14 10.13
C VAL A 101 -12.06 7.11 9.46
N GLN A 102 -12.05 5.85 9.90
CA GLN A 102 -12.94 4.83 9.33
C GLN A 102 -14.42 5.12 9.61
N LYS A 103 -14.76 5.62 10.79
CA LYS A 103 -16.16 5.98 11.13
C LYS A 103 -16.75 7.05 10.22
N GLN A 104 -15.90 7.90 9.64
CA GLN A 104 -16.31 8.99 8.75
C GLN A 104 -16.42 8.59 7.27
N ARG A 105 -16.06 7.34 6.92
CA ARG A 105 -16.07 6.87 5.54
C ARG A 105 -17.44 6.30 5.15
N GLU A 106 -17.85 6.53 3.93
CA GLU A 106 -19.03 5.90 3.34
C GLU A 106 -18.88 4.37 3.28
N PHE A 107 -17.68 3.87 2.94
CA PHE A 107 -17.34 2.45 2.90
C PHE A 107 -16.18 2.14 3.85
N PRO A 108 -16.45 2.01 5.17
CA PRO A 108 -15.39 1.78 6.14
C PRO A 108 -14.87 0.34 6.06
N ALA A 109 -13.58 0.18 6.34
CA ALA A 109 -13.04 -1.14 6.62
C ALA A 109 -13.58 -1.64 7.98
N PRO A 110 -13.98 -2.92 8.12
CA PRO A 110 -14.41 -3.48 9.40
C PRO A 110 -13.35 -3.27 10.50
N LEU A 111 -13.77 -2.94 11.72
CA LEU A 111 -12.84 -2.68 12.84
C LEU A 111 -11.90 -3.86 13.10
N LYS A 112 -12.39 -5.09 12.95
CA LYS A 112 -11.55 -6.30 13.05
C LYS A 112 -10.40 -6.25 12.06
N VAL A 113 -10.67 -5.89 10.81
CA VAL A 113 -9.65 -5.78 9.75
C VAL A 113 -8.64 -4.69 10.08
N VAL A 114 -9.07 -3.53 10.57
CA VAL A 114 -8.18 -2.43 10.98
C VAL A 114 -7.24 -2.89 12.11
N ARG A 115 -7.78 -3.58 13.12
CA ARG A 115 -7.02 -4.10 14.26
C ARG A 115 -6.03 -5.22 13.86
N ASP A 116 -6.45 -6.11 12.96
CA ASP A 116 -5.59 -7.18 12.45
C ASP A 116 -4.41 -6.59 11.64
N HIS A 117 -4.68 -5.60 10.80
CA HIS A 117 -3.62 -4.86 10.11
C HIS A 117 -2.70 -4.11 11.07
N HIS A 118 -3.23 -3.55 12.16
CA HIS A 118 -2.41 -2.88 13.17
C HIS A 118 -1.44 -3.86 13.84
N LYS A 119 -1.89 -5.04 14.26
CA LYS A 119 -1.01 -6.09 14.81
C LYS A 119 0.09 -6.48 13.84
N ARG A 120 -0.26 -6.73 12.57
CA ARG A 120 0.72 -7.04 11.51
C ARG A 120 1.70 -5.90 11.27
N MET A 121 1.23 -4.65 11.34
CA MET A 121 2.04 -3.46 11.18
C MET A 121 3.12 -3.36 12.27
N GLN A 122 2.77 -3.63 13.54
CA GLN A 122 3.75 -3.63 14.64
C GLN A 122 4.86 -4.65 14.39
N LEU A 123 4.52 -5.86 13.95
CA LEU A 123 5.50 -6.88 13.58
C LEU A 123 6.32 -6.46 12.35
N ALA A 124 5.67 -5.93 11.32
CA ALA A 124 6.35 -5.50 10.10
C ALA A 124 7.42 -4.44 10.37
N LYS A 125 7.13 -3.45 11.23
CA LYS A 125 8.10 -2.40 11.62
C LYS A 125 9.42 -2.94 12.16
N LEU A 126 9.42 -4.11 12.79
CA LEU A 126 10.63 -4.75 13.30
C LEU A 126 11.53 -5.34 12.20
N HIS A 127 10.96 -5.61 11.03
CA HIS A 127 11.63 -6.39 9.98
C HIS A 127 11.88 -5.64 8.68
N VAL A 128 11.11 -4.60 8.36
CA VAL A 128 11.18 -3.89 7.06
C VAL A 128 12.57 -3.39 6.71
N LYS A 129 13.37 -2.99 7.72
CA LYS A 129 14.75 -2.53 7.52
C LYS A 129 15.69 -3.62 6.96
N ARG A 130 15.32 -4.90 7.10
CA ARG A 130 16.09 -6.06 6.65
C ARG A 130 15.55 -6.66 5.35
N GLU A 131 14.52 -6.05 4.75
CA GLU A 131 13.87 -6.59 3.54
C GLU A 131 14.56 -6.19 2.23
N GLY A 132 15.51 -5.25 2.26
CA GLY A 132 16.26 -4.83 1.07
C GLY A 132 15.68 -3.61 0.34
N TRP A 133 14.89 -2.76 1.01
CA TRP A 133 14.43 -1.49 0.45
C TRP A 133 15.59 -0.53 0.21
N GLY A 134 15.62 0.15 -0.94
CA GLY A 134 16.61 1.19 -1.25
C GLY A 134 16.53 2.37 -0.29
N SER A 135 15.32 2.75 0.12
CA SER A 135 15.10 3.74 1.18
C SER A 135 13.80 3.47 1.94
N ILE A 136 13.76 3.92 3.20
CA ILE A 136 12.56 3.83 4.05
C ILE A 136 12.29 5.21 4.66
N GLU A 137 11.09 5.70 4.45
CA GLU A 137 10.58 6.94 5.08
C GLU A 137 9.46 6.57 6.06
N VAL A 138 9.45 7.19 7.24
CA VAL A 138 8.40 6.99 8.24
C VAL A 138 7.64 8.29 8.44
N ILE A 139 6.33 8.24 8.24
CA ILE A 139 5.39 9.34 8.46
C ILE A 139 4.60 9.02 9.72
N THR A 140 4.80 9.81 10.78
CA THR A 140 4.09 9.69 12.05
C THR A 140 2.91 10.66 12.11
N ARG A 141 1.74 10.17 12.52
CA ARG A 141 0.53 10.98 12.70
C ARG A 141 -0.22 10.58 13.96
#